data_f0d304b608431383da8aa321b8724bea
#
_entry.id   f0d304b608431383da8aa321b8724bea
#
_cell.length_a   1.000
_cell.length_b   1.000
_cell.length_c   1.000
_cell.angle_alpha   90.00
_cell.angle_beta   90.00
_cell.angle_gamma   90.00
#
_symmetry.space_group_name_H-M   'P 1'
#
loop_
_entity.id
_entity.type
_entity.pdbx_description
1 polymer ?
#
loop_
_entity_poly.entity_id
_entity_poly.type
_entity_poly.pdbx_seq_one_letter_code
_entity_poly.pdbx_strand_id
1 'polypeptide(L)'
;INYTYRKDGSSNFGKDVKWGTFSSIGAAWTVSNEDFWPKNKIVDFLKFKVSYGNNGNSRFNSAYASGIYKYDSNYSYGGNSGTTMSRGVNDGLKWETTKMLNTGIDFRLFGRFNVAAEYYRNVTHDMIDNAYVSMVSGFRRTYQNVGKMQNAGVELSINAAILQKENFNWNAT
;
A
#
# COMPACT_ATOMS: atom_id res chain seq x y z
N ILE A 1 12.46 -12.00 13.60
CA ILE A 1 12.72 -11.38 12.29
C ILE A 1 11.94 -12.16 11.25
N ASN A 2 11.28 -11.46 10.34
CA ASN A 2 10.54 -12.01 9.22
C ASN A 2 11.00 -11.33 7.92
N TYR A 3 11.17 -12.09 6.85
CA TYR A 3 11.49 -11.59 5.51
C TYR A 3 10.58 -12.26 4.49
N THR A 4 10.02 -11.47 3.59
CA THR A 4 9.20 -11.96 2.47
C THR A 4 9.76 -11.45 1.15
N TYR A 5 9.74 -12.29 0.13
CA TYR A 5 10.08 -11.93 -1.24
C TYR A 5 9.04 -12.54 -2.18
N ARG A 6 8.54 -11.73 -3.12
CA ARG A 6 7.55 -12.14 -4.10
C ARG A 6 7.83 -11.49 -5.45
N LYS A 7 7.61 -12.25 -6.50
CA LYS A 7 7.65 -11.76 -7.88
C LYS A 7 6.33 -12.11 -8.57
N ASP A 8 5.60 -11.10 -8.97
CA ASP A 8 4.29 -11.23 -9.59
C ASP A 8 4.32 -10.74 -11.02
N GLY A 9 3.55 -11.39 -11.90
CA GLY A 9 3.38 -10.98 -13.29
C GLY A 9 1.93 -10.60 -13.58
N SER A 10 1.73 -9.57 -14.39
CA SER A 10 0.40 -9.16 -14.85
C SER A 10 0.40 -8.80 -16.32
N SER A 11 -0.60 -9.28 -17.05
CA SER A 11 -0.84 -8.93 -18.45
C SER A 11 -1.43 -7.54 -18.65
N ASN A 12 -1.82 -6.85 -17.56
CA ASN A 12 -2.38 -5.50 -17.62
C ASN A 12 -1.33 -4.43 -17.92
N PHE A 13 -0.04 -4.78 -17.80
CA PHE A 13 1.08 -3.87 -17.97
C PHE A 13 1.79 -4.06 -19.30
N GLY A 14 2.62 -3.09 -19.63
CA GLY A 14 3.42 -3.09 -20.83
C GLY A 14 4.33 -4.33 -20.93
N LYS A 15 4.70 -4.69 -22.14
CA LYS A 15 5.39 -5.93 -22.47
C LYS A 15 6.67 -6.15 -21.65
N ASP A 16 7.44 -5.09 -21.42
CA ASP A 16 8.74 -5.16 -20.76
C ASP A 16 8.67 -4.93 -19.24
N VAL A 17 7.50 -4.54 -18.73
CA VAL A 17 7.29 -4.18 -17.32
C VAL A 17 6.20 -5.03 -16.62
N LYS A 18 5.91 -6.19 -17.17
CA LYS A 18 4.91 -7.13 -16.65
C LYS A 18 5.19 -7.62 -15.24
N TRP A 19 6.48 -7.71 -14.88
CA TRP A 19 6.92 -8.32 -13.64
C TRP A 19 7.20 -7.25 -12.58
N GLY A 20 6.53 -7.38 -11.44
CA GLY A 20 6.82 -6.62 -10.22
C GLY A 20 7.54 -7.49 -9.20
N THR A 21 8.54 -6.90 -8.52
CA THR A 21 9.26 -7.54 -7.42
C THR A 21 8.93 -6.82 -6.13
N PHE A 22 8.49 -7.58 -5.14
CA PHE A 22 8.04 -7.07 -3.86
C PHE A 22 8.73 -7.81 -2.73
N SER A 23 9.20 -7.04 -1.76
CA SER A 23 9.88 -7.59 -0.59
C SER A 23 9.48 -6.84 0.67
N SER A 24 9.51 -7.52 1.79
CA SER A 24 9.36 -6.90 3.09
C SER A 24 10.25 -7.55 4.14
N ILE A 25 10.69 -6.75 5.08
CA ILE A 25 11.40 -7.18 6.26
C ILE A 25 10.71 -6.62 7.49
N GLY A 26 10.56 -7.44 8.52
CA GLY A 26 10.03 -7.03 9.81
C GLY A 26 10.88 -7.61 10.93
N ALA A 27 11.02 -6.83 12.00
CA ALA A 27 11.65 -7.26 13.23
C ALA A 27 10.81 -6.83 14.43
N ALA A 28 10.79 -7.67 15.44
CA ALA A 28 10.22 -7.33 16.72
C ALA A 28 11.16 -7.82 17.83
N TRP A 29 11.33 -6.97 18.85
CA TRP A 29 12.18 -7.25 19.99
C TRP A 29 11.42 -7.00 21.29
N THR A 30 11.24 -8.08 22.06
CA THR A 30 10.60 -8.00 23.37
C THR A 30 11.69 -7.78 24.40
N VAL A 31 11.97 -6.52 24.69
CA VAL A 31 13.05 -6.08 25.59
C VAL A 31 12.81 -6.60 27.01
N SER A 32 11.54 -6.69 27.42
CA SER A 32 11.18 -7.19 28.76
C SER A 32 11.52 -8.67 29.02
N ASN A 33 11.87 -9.42 27.95
CA ASN A 33 12.30 -10.82 28.08
C ASN A 33 13.81 -10.97 28.26
N GLU A 34 14.57 -9.87 28.15
CA GLU A 34 16.03 -9.90 28.26
C GLU A 34 16.48 -9.91 29.71
N ASP A 35 17.63 -10.53 29.97
CA ASP A 35 18.17 -10.67 31.33
C ASP A 35 18.56 -9.35 32.01
N PHE A 36 18.91 -8.34 31.21
CA PHE A 36 19.24 -7.00 31.68
C PHE A 36 18.01 -6.17 32.08
N TRP A 37 16.79 -6.61 31.71
CA TRP A 37 15.57 -5.86 31.99
C TRP A 37 15.24 -5.91 33.49
N PRO A 38 15.10 -4.76 34.17
CA PRO A 38 14.73 -4.74 35.56
C PRO A 38 13.30 -5.28 35.73
N LYS A 39 13.14 -6.36 36.46
CA LYS A 39 11.82 -6.94 36.78
C LYS A 39 11.09 -6.04 37.79
N ASN A 40 10.73 -4.83 37.37
CA ASN A 40 9.98 -3.89 38.17
C ASN A 40 8.46 -4.06 37.92
N LYS A 41 7.65 -3.62 38.90
CA LYS A 41 6.20 -3.73 38.84
C LYS A 41 5.56 -2.58 38.03
N ILE A 42 6.36 -1.65 37.52
CA ILE A 42 5.85 -0.46 36.81
C ILE A 42 5.70 -0.80 35.33
N VAL A 43 6.80 -1.23 34.68
CA VAL A 43 6.78 -1.66 33.26
C VAL A 43 7.14 -3.14 33.22
N ASP A 44 6.14 -3.99 33.10
CA ASP A 44 6.30 -5.44 33.11
C ASP A 44 6.37 -6.05 31.69
N PHE A 45 6.05 -5.26 30.67
CA PHE A 45 6.17 -5.64 29.28
C PHE A 45 6.62 -4.47 28.43
N LEU A 46 7.62 -4.70 27.54
CA LEU A 46 8.08 -3.74 26.55
C LEU A 46 8.49 -4.47 25.28
N LYS A 47 7.93 -4.06 24.14
CA LYS A 47 8.22 -4.61 22.83
C LYS A 47 8.35 -3.51 21.80
N PHE A 48 9.42 -3.52 21.04
CA PHE A 48 9.59 -2.73 19.84
C PHE A 48 9.27 -3.55 18.59
N LYS A 49 8.68 -2.91 17.59
CA LYS A 49 8.39 -3.49 16.27
C LYS A 49 8.74 -2.50 15.17
N VAL A 50 9.31 -3.02 14.10
CA VAL A 50 9.57 -2.27 12.88
C VAL A 50 9.35 -3.17 11.68
N SER A 51 8.74 -2.63 10.65
CA SER A 51 8.65 -3.30 9.36
C SER A 51 8.82 -2.30 8.23
N TYR A 52 9.50 -2.73 7.19
CA TYR A 52 9.67 -1.98 5.96
C TYR A 52 9.48 -2.91 4.77
N GLY A 53 8.75 -2.47 3.76
CA GLY A 53 8.52 -3.25 2.56
C GLY A 53 7.89 -2.47 1.45
N ASN A 54 7.75 -3.13 0.32
CA ASN A 54 7.01 -2.61 -0.82
C ASN A 54 5.97 -3.61 -1.29
N ASN A 55 4.87 -3.07 -1.81
CA ASN A 55 3.79 -3.83 -2.41
C ASN A 55 3.37 -3.19 -3.74
N GLY A 56 2.94 -4.04 -4.69
CA GLY A 56 2.44 -3.61 -5.98
C GLY A 56 0.92 -3.73 -6.09
N ASN A 57 0.32 -2.82 -6.85
CA ASN A 57 -1.08 -2.88 -7.20
C ASN A 57 -1.22 -3.12 -8.71
N SER A 58 -1.95 -4.19 -9.09
CA SER A 58 -2.28 -4.55 -10.47
C SER A 58 -3.79 -4.62 -10.71
N ARG A 59 -4.60 -4.17 -9.74
CA ARG A 59 -6.06 -4.24 -9.82
C ARG A 59 -6.62 -3.12 -10.68
N PHE A 60 -6.37 -3.22 -11.97
CA PHE A 60 -6.91 -2.32 -12.98
C PHE A 60 -7.75 -3.11 -13.97
N ASN A 61 -8.67 -2.43 -14.66
CA ASN A 61 -9.35 -3.01 -15.80
C ASN A 61 -8.31 -3.47 -16.84
N SER A 62 -8.51 -4.64 -17.39
CA SER A 62 -7.64 -5.23 -18.40
C SER A 62 -7.37 -4.26 -19.56
N ALA A 63 -6.16 -4.34 -20.10
CA ALA A 63 -5.75 -3.63 -21.30
C ALA A 63 -5.55 -2.12 -21.18
N TYR A 64 -5.13 -1.57 -20.02
CA TYR A 64 -4.74 -0.17 -19.92
C TYR A 64 -3.49 0.17 -20.77
N ALA A 65 -2.56 -0.78 -20.89
CA ALA A 65 -1.41 -0.63 -21.77
C ALA A 65 -1.76 -0.73 -23.27
N SER A 66 -2.91 -1.33 -23.62
CA SER A 66 -3.29 -1.59 -25.01
C SER A 66 -4.01 -0.40 -25.64
N GLY A 67 -3.82 -0.22 -26.95
CA GLY A 67 -4.61 0.72 -27.75
C GLY A 67 -6.04 0.22 -27.92
N ILE A 68 -6.98 1.16 -27.94
CA ILE A 68 -8.40 0.88 -28.21
C ILE A 68 -8.86 1.70 -29.40
N TYR A 69 -9.45 1.03 -30.36
CA TYR A 69 -10.14 1.62 -31.48
C TYR A 69 -11.65 1.58 -31.25
N LYS A 70 -12.35 2.61 -31.71
CA LYS A 70 -13.81 2.68 -31.70
C LYS A 70 -14.31 2.88 -33.13
N TYR A 71 -15.42 2.25 -33.45
CA TYR A 71 -16.24 2.67 -34.59
C TYR A 71 -17.00 3.92 -34.20
N ASP A 72 -16.91 4.96 -35.02
CA ASP A 72 -17.56 6.22 -34.74
C ASP A 72 -18.28 6.70 -36.02
N SER A 73 -19.59 6.81 -35.92
CA SER A 73 -20.44 7.26 -37.04
C SER A 73 -20.18 8.70 -37.45
N ASN A 74 -19.58 9.52 -36.57
CA ASN A 74 -19.20 10.88 -36.89
C ASN A 74 -18.03 10.98 -37.88
N TYR A 75 -17.29 9.89 -38.04
CA TYR A 75 -16.18 9.76 -39.00
C TYR A 75 -16.57 8.84 -40.18
N SER A 76 -17.80 8.92 -40.64
CA SER A 76 -18.26 8.10 -41.77
C SER A 76 -17.78 8.67 -43.11
N TYR A 77 -17.40 7.79 -44.01
CA TYR A 77 -17.08 8.11 -45.40
C TYR A 77 -17.78 7.12 -46.35
N GLY A 78 -18.51 7.64 -47.35
CA GLY A 78 -19.20 6.80 -48.32
C GLY A 78 -20.24 5.84 -47.71
N GLY A 79 -20.89 6.19 -46.59
CA GLY A 79 -21.86 5.35 -45.89
C GLY A 79 -21.25 4.29 -44.95
N ASN A 80 -19.91 4.18 -44.85
CA ASN A 80 -19.23 3.31 -43.96
C ASN A 80 -18.76 4.04 -42.70
N SER A 81 -18.94 3.44 -41.52
CA SER A 81 -18.47 4.02 -40.24
C SER A 81 -16.94 4.01 -40.21
N GLY A 82 -16.38 5.15 -39.84
CA GLY A 82 -14.93 5.28 -39.62
C GLY A 82 -14.48 4.65 -38.31
N THR A 83 -13.20 4.34 -38.24
CA THR A 83 -12.55 3.84 -37.01
C THR A 83 -11.61 4.93 -36.50
N THR A 84 -11.74 5.28 -35.23
CA THR A 84 -10.83 6.21 -34.55
C THR A 84 -10.15 5.57 -33.36
N MET A 85 -8.93 6.01 -33.08
CA MET A 85 -8.21 5.57 -31.89
C MET A 85 -8.78 6.30 -30.67
N SER A 86 -9.37 5.55 -29.76
CA SER A 86 -9.93 6.08 -28.53
C SER A 86 -8.87 6.22 -27.42
N ARG A 87 -7.84 5.38 -27.47
CA ARG A 87 -6.74 5.36 -26.51
C ARG A 87 -5.48 4.81 -27.17
N GLY A 88 -4.35 5.48 -26.91
CA GLY A 88 -3.04 5.04 -27.39
C GLY A 88 -2.47 3.87 -26.59
N VAL A 89 -1.54 3.16 -27.19
CA VAL A 89 -0.72 2.14 -26.53
C VAL A 89 0.24 2.82 -25.56
N ASN A 90 0.47 2.23 -24.39
CA ASN A 90 1.52 2.61 -23.47
C ASN A 90 2.29 1.37 -22.97
N ASP A 91 3.31 0.97 -23.70
CA ASP A 91 4.16 -0.18 -23.37
C ASP A 91 5.01 0.06 -22.11
N GLY A 92 5.17 1.30 -21.67
CA GLY A 92 5.85 1.69 -20.45
C GLY A 92 4.97 1.70 -19.20
N LEU A 93 3.68 1.35 -19.33
CA LEU A 93 2.77 1.32 -18.18
C LEU A 93 3.17 0.21 -17.21
N LYS A 94 3.58 0.60 -16.00
CA LYS A 94 4.12 -0.29 -14.97
C LYS A 94 3.28 -0.30 -13.70
N TRP A 95 3.63 -1.19 -12.78
CA TRP A 95 3.00 -1.34 -11.48
C TRP A 95 3.01 -0.05 -10.66
N GLU A 96 1.88 0.26 -10.02
CA GLU A 96 1.90 1.17 -8.87
C GLU A 96 2.61 0.47 -7.72
N THR A 97 3.53 1.16 -7.07
CA THR A 97 4.32 0.59 -5.99
C THR A 97 4.15 1.42 -4.72
N THR A 98 3.70 0.79 -3.64
CA THR A 98 3.62 1.41 -2.33
C THR A 98 4.76 0.93 -1.45
N LYS A 99 5.59 1.87 -0.98
CA LYS A 99 6.59 1.64 0.06
C LYS A 99 5.97 1.93 1.41
N MET A 100 6.09 0.99 2.33
CA MET A 100 5.46 1.03 3.65
C MET A 100 6.52 0.93 4.74
N LEU A 101 6.52 1.88 5.66
CA LEU A 101 7.28 1.84 6.89
C LEU A 101 6.29 1.85 8.06
N ASN A 102 6.40 0.86 8.93
CA ASN A 102 5.67 0.82 10.18
C ASN A 102 6.66 0.62 11.32
N THR A 103 6.54 1.40 12.37
CA THR A 103 7.31 1.24 13.60
C THR A 103 6.41 1.45 14.79
N GLY A 104 6.60 0.69 15.85
CA GLY A 104 5.73 0.75 17.01
C GLY A 104 6.42 0.27 18.28
N ILE A 105 5.79 0.68 19.36
CA ILE A 105 6.14 0.28 20.72
C ILE A 105 4.89 -0.20 21.44
N ASP A 106 4.96 -1.37 22.02
CA ASP A 106 3.93 -1.91 22.89
C ASP A 106 4.51 -2.02 24.30
N PHE A 107 3.80 -1.49 25.28
CA PHE A 107 4.22 -1.61 26.67
C PHE A 107 3.02 -1.79 27.60
N ARG A 108 3.27 -2.44 28.75
CA ARG A 108 2.27 -2.61 29.78
C ARG A 108 2.76 -2.00 31.09
N LEU A 109 1.89 -1.22 31.71
CA LEU A 109 2.13 -0.54 32.96
C LEU A 109 1.27 -1.17 34.06
N PHE A 110 1.90 -1.43 35.24
CA PHE A 110 1.26 -1.92 36.45
C PHE A 110 0.44 -3.20 36.27
N GLY A 111 0.71 -3.98 35.21
CA GLY A 111 -0.07 -5.16 34.85
C GLY A 111 -1.50 -4.87 34.36
N ARG A 112 -1.89 -3.61 34.19
CA ARG A 112 -3.28 -3.18 33.92
C ARG A 112 -3.47 -2.32 32.69
N PHE A 113 -2.47 -1.54 32.32
CA PHE A 113 -2.56 -0.61 31.18
C PHE A 113 -1.70 -1.14 30.03
N ASN A 114 -2.33 -1.65 28.99
CA ASN A 114 -1.64 -2.01 27.76
C ASN A 114 -1.71 -0.82 26.80
N VAL A 115 -0.56 -0.32 26.41
CA VAL A 115 -0.42 0.81 25.50
C VAL A 115 0.31 0.36 24.26
N ALA A 116 -0.24 0.65 23.10
CA ALA A 116 0.41 0.48 21.81
C ALA A 116 0.46 1.83 21.09
N ALA A 117 1.64 2.26 20.71
CA ALA A 117 1.86 3.46 19.89
C ALA A 117 2.55 3.04 18.59
N GLU A 118 1.97 3.42 17.46
CA GLU A 118 2.46 3.07 16.14
C GLU A 118 2.58 4.30 15.25
N TYR A 119 3.65 4.37 14.50
CA TYR A 119 3.85 5.32 13.41
C TYR A 119 3.88 4.56 12.11
N TYR A 120 3.13 5.04 11.12
CA TYR A 120 3.18 4.50 9.77
C TYR A 120 3.46 5.60 8.74
N ARG A 121 4.12 5.20 7.66
CA ARG A 121 4.33 6.02 6.48
C ARG A 121 4.27 5.17 5.23
N ASN A 122 3.26 5.40 4.41
CA ASN A 122 3.03 4.72 3.16
C ASN A 122 3.21 5.73 2.01
N VAL A 123 4.06 5.40 1.05
CA VAL A 123 4.32 6.24 -0.12
C VAL A 123 4.06 5.42 -1.38
N THR A 124 2.99 5.75 -2.07
CA THR A 124 2.66 5.17 -3.37
C THR A 124 3.32 5.98 -4.47
N HIS A 125 4.08 5.31 -5.30
CA HIS A 125 4.75 5.85 -6.48
C HIS A 125 4.12 5.26 -7.74
N ASP A 126 4.32 5.96 -8.85
CA ASP A 126 3.90 5.48 -10.16
C ASP A 126 2.39 5.21 -10.25
N MET A 127 1.59 6.01 -9.55
CA MET A 127 0.13 5.89 -9.60
C MET A 127 -0.35 6.08 -11.04
N ILE A 128 -1.24 5.18 -11.45
CA ILE A 128 -1.78 5.18 -12.81
C ILE A 128 -2.99 6.12 -12.87
N ASP A 129 -2.92 7.07 -13.79
CA ASP A 129 -4.04 7.96 -14.08
C ASP A 129 -4.27 8.07 -15.58
N ASN A 130 -5.51 8.44 -15.95
CA ASN A 130 -5.93 8.69 -17.31
C ASN A 130 -5.56 10.11 -17.71
N ALA A 131 -4.29 10.33 -18.00
CA ALA A 131 -3.70 11.63 -18.25
C ALA A 131 -4.04 12.18 -19.64
N TYR A 132 -4.18 13.49 -19.74
CA TYR A 132 -4.29 14.17 -21.02
C TYR A 132 -2.96 14.14 -21.76
N VAL A 133 -3.03 13.89 -23.05
CA VAL A 133 -1.88 13.95 -23.97
C VAL A 133 -2.13 14.95 -25.09
N SER A 134 -1.07 15.34 -25.77
CA SER A 134 -1.19 16.23 -26.93
C SER A 134 -2.08 15.61 -28.00
N MET A 135 -3.01 16.38 -28.55
CA MET A 135 -3.92 15.93 -29.60
C MET A 135 -3.22 15.56 -30.92
N VAL A 136 -1.96 15.95 -31.07
CA VAL A 136 -1.11 15.51 -32.18
C VAL A 136 -0.92 14.00 -32.22
N SER A 137 -1.06 13.32 -31.04
CA SER A 137 -1.02 11.86 -30.96
C SER A 137 -2.25 11.13 -31.54
N GLY A 138 -3.30 11.87 -31.90
CA GLY A 138 -4.55 11.30 -32.43
C GLY A 138 -5.56 10.83 -31.36
N PHE A 139 -5.25 10.98 -30.09
CA PHE A 139 -6.14 10.68 -28.97
C PHE A 139 -5.93 11.70 -27.85
N ARG A 140 -6.94 11.85 -26.97
CA ARG A 140 -6.91 12.90 -25.92
C ARG A 140 -6.33 12.43 -24.61
N ARG A 141 -6.40 11.13 -24.31
CA ARG A 141 -6.03 10.55 -23.02
C ARG A 141 -5.36 9.21 -23.21
N THR A 142 -4.44 8.91 -22.30
CA THR A 142 -3.88 7.57 -22.14
C THR A 142 -3.53 7.31 -20.67
N TYR A 143 -3.47 6.05 -20.27
CA TYR A 143 -3.04 5.68 -18.93
C TYR A 143 -1.53 5.82 -18.81
N GLN A 144 -1.09 6.53 -17.78
CA GLN A 144 0.33 6.79 -17.49
C GLN A 144 0.60 6.72 -15.99
N ASN A 145 1.82 6.39 -15.63
CA ASN A 145 2.29 6.45 -14.25
C ASN A 145 2.74 7.89 -13.93
N VAL A 146 1.85 8.72 -13.42
CA VAL A 146 2.07 10.17 -13.23
C VAL A 146 1.91 10.65 -11.80
N GLY A 147 1.36 9.81 -10.91
CA GLY A 147 1.00 10.19 -9.57
C GLY A 147 1.97 9.71 -8.50
N LYS A 148 1.99 10.46 -7.40
CA LYS A 148 2.61 10.05 -6.13
C LYS A 148 1.71 10.49 -4.98
N MET A 149 1.50 9.59 -4.01
CA MET A 149 0.71 9.87 -2.82
C MET A 149 1.47 9.42 -1.58
N GLN A 150 1.35 10.19 -0.50
CA GLN A 150 1.87 9.81 0.80
C GLN A 150 0.75 9.84 1.83
N ASN A 151 0.69 8.79 2.63
CA ASN A 151 -0.15 8.70 3.82
C ASN A 151 0.76 8.34 4.99
N ALA A 152 0.72 9.16 6.05
CA ALA A 152 1.51 8.94 7.26
C ALA A 152 0.69 9.37 8.48
N GLY A 153 0.87 8.67 9.60
CA GLY A 153 0.15 8.97 10.82
C GLY A 153 0.74 8.28 12.03
N VAL A 154 0.17 8.64 13.18
CA VAL A 154 0.44 8.01 14.47
C VAL A 154 -0.87 7.45 15.00
N GLU A 155 -0.83 6.23 15.48
CA GLU A 155 -1.94 5.56 16.13
C GLU A 155 -1.56 5.26 17.57
N LEU A 156 -2.49 5.53 18.49
CA LEU A 156 -2.35 5.25 19.92
C LEU A 156 -3.54 4.42 20.38
N SER A 157 -3.28 3.27 20.97
CA SER A 157 -4.28 2.41 21.58
C SER A 157 -3.95 2.20 23.06
N ILE A 158 -4.93 2.40 23.94
CA ILE A 158 -4.79 2.22 25.37
C ILE A 158 -5.91 1.30 25.85
N ASN A 159 -5.55 0.14 26.38
CA ASN A 159 -6.48 -0.79 27.00
C ASN A 159 -6.20 -0.84 28.52
N ALA A 160 -7.16 -0.47 29.30
CA ALA A 160 -7.05 -0.36 30.74
C ALA A 160 -7.99 -1.34 31.46
N ALA A 161 -7.44 -2.17 32.36
CA ALA A 161 -8.23 -2.92 33.31
C ALA A 161 -8.46 -2.06 34.58
N ILE A 162 -9.57 -1.32 34.60
CA ILE A 162 -9.84 -0.31 35.64
C ILE A 162 -10.19 -1.00 36.96
N LEU A 163 -11.07 -1.99 36.91
CA LEU A 163 -11.48 -2.78 38.07
C LEU A 163 -11.46 -4.26 37.70
N GLN A 164 -10.80 -5.03 38.55
CA GLN A 164 -10.78 -6.50 38.50
C GLN A 164 -11.13 -7.05 39.88
N LYS A 165 -12.36 -7.54 40.04
CA LYS A 165 -12.87 -8.21 41.23
C LYS A 165 -13.41 -9.58 40.81
N GLU A 166 -13.55 -10.51 41.77
CA GLU A 166 -14.04 -11.87 41.52
C GLU A 166 -15.35 -11.92 40.70
N ASN A 167 -16.27 -10.98 40.94
CA ASN A 167 -17.59 -10.95 40.33
C ASN A 167 -17.84 -9.73 39.43
N PHE A 168 -16.81 -8.87 39.20
CA PHE A 168 -16.99 -7.66 38.40
C PHE A 168 -15.68 -7.22 37.77
N ASN A 169 -15.67 -7.14 36.43
CA ASN A 169 -14.54 -6.67 35.65
C ASN A 169 -14.95 -5.46 34.80
N TRP A 170 -14.23 -4.36 34.95
CA TRP A 170 -14.41 -3.16 34.11
C TRP A 170 -13.12 -2.87 33.34
N ASN A 171 -13.21 -2.99 32.01
CA ASN A 171 -12.15 -2.65 31.08
C ASN A 171 -12.60 -1.47 30.22
N ALA A 172 -11.65 -0.57 29.87
CA ALA A 172 -11.84 0.52 28.94
C ALA A 172 -10.79 0.45 27.81
N THR A 173 -11.20 0.81 26.60
CA THR A 173 -10.32 0.92 25.43
C THR A 173 -10.45 2.33 24.88
#